data_f67608bb406a07c1a0acc6e1d768eaf2
#
_entry.id   f67608bb406a07c1a0acc6e1d768eaf2
#
_cell.length_a   1.000
_cell.length_b   1.000
_cell.length_c   1.000
_cell.angle_alpha   90.00
_cell.angle_beta   90.00
_cell.angle_gamma   90.00
#
_symmetry.space_group_name_H-M   'P 1'
#
loop_
_entity.id
_entity.type
_entity.pdbx_description
1 polymer ?
#
loop_
_entity_poly.entity_id
_entity_poly.type
_entity_poly.pdbx_seq_one_letter_code
_entity_poly.pdbx_strand_id
1 'polypeptide(L)'
;MAHLGTSVDGRPHVAPVWYRYEDDTVEIVTTGRKLENVRKNPRVSLSIQADDAGETKWMVTVLGTATVVDDEDETVAAQRRINEKYGASPEAYAENTLVRIEVGSATYRTY
;
A
#
# COMPACT_ATOMS: atom_id res chain seq x y z
N MET A 1 0.49 7.90 -5.10
CA MET A 1 1.45 6.92 -4.59
C MET A 1 1.51 7.01 -3.07
N ALA A 2 1.67 5.89 -2.41
CA ALA A 2 1.83 5.83 -0.97
C ALA A 2 3.24 5.37 -0.63
N HIS A 3 3.67 5.64 0.60
CA HIS A 3 4.91 5.08 1.16
C HIS A 3 4.52 4.09 2.25
N LEU A 4 4.94 2.85 2.07
CA LEU A 4 4.64 1.75 2.99
C LEU A 4 5.79 1.58 3.96
N GLY A 5 5.50 1.68 5.26
CA GLY A 5 6.44 1.41 6.33
C GLY A 5 6.18 0.03 6.93
N THR A 6 7.23 -0.76 7.04
CA THR A 6 7.21 -2.09 7.65
C THR A 6 8.34 -2.19 8.64
N SER A 7 8.27 -3.15 9.55
CA SER A 7 9.41 -3.42 10.43
C SER A 7 9.49 -4.91 10.77
N VAL A 8 10.72 -5.41 10.90
CA VAL A 8 11.00 -6.79 11.31
C VAL A 8 12.17 -6.77 12.27
N ASP A 9 11.99 -7.35 13.45
CA ASP A 9 13.03 -7.40 14.49
C ASP A 9 13.63 -6.02 14.81
N GLY A 10 12.75 -4.99 14.87
CA GLY A 10 13.19 -3.64 15.17
C GLY A 10 13.85 -2.91 14.01
N ARG A 11 13.88 -3.50 12.82
CA ARG A 11 14.45 -2.86 11.62
C ARG A 11 13.34 -2.27 10.78
N PRO A 12 13.25 -0.93 10.71
CA PRO A 12 12.24 -0.28 9.87
C PRO A 12 12.66 -0.29 8.39
N HIS A 13 11.65 -0.31 7.53
CA HIS A 13 11.82 -0.24 6.09
C HIS A 13 10.69 0.59 5.51
N VAL A 14 10.99 1.46 4.56
CA VAL A 14 9.99 2.25 3.86
C VAL A 14 10.23 2.19 2.36
N ALA A 15 9.15 2.06 1.60
CA ALA A 15 9.23 2.02 0.14
C ALA A 15 7.95 2.55 -0.49
N PRO A 16 8.03 3.14 -1.69
CA PRO A 16 6.84 3.60 -2.40
C PRO A 16 6.05 2.41 -2.95
N VAL A 17 4.73 2.53 -2.93
CA VAL A 17 3.82 1.53 -3.48
C VAL A 17 2.66 2.23 -4.18
N TRP A 18 2.10 1.58 -5.21
CA TRP A 18 0.82 1.97 -5.77
C TRP A 18 -0.28 1.38 -4.89
N TYR A 19 -1.37 2.10 -4.70
CA TYR A 19 -2.43 1.70 -3.80
C TYR A 19 -3.81 2.04 -4.35
N ARG A 20 -4.81 1.37 -3.79
CA ARG A 20 -6.22 1.70 -3.97
C ARG A 20 -6.90 1.62 -2.61
N TYR A 21 -7.75 2.58 -2.31
CA TYR A 21 -8.49 2.62 -1.06
C TYR A 21 -9.99 2.43 -1.31
N GLU A 22 -10.62 1.58 -0.51
CA GLU A 22 -12.07 1.40 -0.52
C GLU A 22 -12.50 0.76 0.80
N ASP A 23 -13.56 1.29 1.41
CA ASP A 23 -14.20 0.73 2.62
C ASP A 23 -13.20 0.42 3.75
N ASP A 24 -12.40 1.43 4.14
CA ASP A 24 -11.40 1.32 5.21
C ASP A 24 -10.32 0.27 4.95
N THR A 25 -10.14 -0.12 3.71
CA THR A 25 -9.12 -1.07 3.29
C THR A 25 -8.24 -0.45 2.20
N VAL A 26 -6.94 -0.57 2.36
CA VAL A 26 -5.97 -0.19 1.33
C VAL A 26 -5.47 -1.46 0.67
N GLU A 27 -5.57 -1.52 -0.65
CA GLU A 27 -5.01 -2.62 -1.44
C GLU A 27 -3.71 -2.18 -2.09
N ILE A 28 -2.69 -3.02 -1.99
CA ILE A 28 -1.44 -2.88 -2.74
C ILE A 28 -1.10 -4.23 -3.36
N VAL A 29 -0.32 -4.21 -4.43
CA VAL A 29 0.30 -5.41 -4.99
C VAL A 29 1.80 -5.21 -4.94
N THR A 30 2.51 -6.14 -4.34
CA THR A 30 3.93 -5.95 -4.06
C THR A 30 4.71 -7.27 -4.07
N THR A 31 6.02 -7.15 -3.99
CA THR A 31 6.95 -8.28 -3.97
C THR A 31 8.21 -7.88 -3.18
N GLY A 32 9.18 -8.77 -3.12
CA GLY A 32 10.49 -8.49 -2.52
C GLY A 32 10.44 -8.29 -1.02
N ARG A 33 11.27 -7.38 -0.53
CA ARG A 33 11.43 -7.13 0.91
C ARG A 33 10.13 -6.65 1.57
N LYS A 34 9.35 -5.82 0.89
CA LYS A 34 8.07 -5.34 1.41
C LYS A 34 7.14 -6.51 1.73
N LEU A 35 7.03 -7.46 0.82
CA LEU A 35 6.18 -8.63 1.00
C LEU A 35 6.72 -9.54 2.10
N GLU A 36 8.03 -9.80 2.13
CA GLU A 36 8.65 -10.58 3.18
C GLU A 36 8.42 -9.97 4.57
N ASN A 37 8.57 -8.67 4.68
CA ASN A 37 8.38 -7.96 5.95
C ASN A 37 6.93 -8.05 6.44
N VAL A 38 5.96 -7.87 5.54
CA VAL A 38 4.55 -7.99 5.88
C VAL A 38 4.19 -9.40 6.34
N ARG A 39 4.76 -10.41 5.72
CA ARG A 39 4.54 -11.81 6.14
C ARG A 39 5.05 -12.07 7.56
N LYS A 40 6.15 -11.43 7.94
CA LYS A 40 6.75 -11.58 9.28
C LYS A 40 6.11 -10.70 10.33
N ASN A 41 5.70 -9.49 9.94
CA ASN A 41 5.05 -8.54 10.84
C ASN A 41 3.91 -7.83 10.10
N PRO A 42 2.66 -8.14 10.43
CA PRO A 42 1.51 -7.56 9.72
C PRO A 42 1.21 -6.10 10.11
N ARG A 43 1.87 -5.56 11.12
CA ARG A 43 1.68 -4.15 11.51
C ARG A 43 2.44 -3.26 10.57
N VAL A 44 1.72 -2.35 9.91
CA VAL A 44 2.29 -1.48 8.89
C VAL A 44 1.83 -0.04 9.08
N SER A 45 2.54 0.86 8.44
CA SER A 45 2.13 2.26 8.32
C SER A 45 2.14 2.67 6.85
N LEU A 46 1.31 3.64 6.52
CA LEU A 46 1.27 4.24 5.19
C LEU A 46 1.27 5.75 5.32
N SER A 47 1.96 6.41 4.43
CA SER A 47 1.90 7.86 4.29
C SER A 47 1.50 8.18 2.85
N ILE A 48 0.47 9.00 2.71
CA ILE A 48 -0.05 9.43 1.40
C ILE A 48 -0.15 10.94 1.44
N GLN A 49 0.39 11.60 0.42
CA GLN A 49 0.32 13.06 0.38
C GLN A 49 0.08 13.57 -1.03
N ALA A 50 -0.46 14.75 -1.13
CA ALA A 50 -0.58 15.50 -2.37
C ALA A 50 0.26 16.76 -2.26
N ASP A 51 1.09 16.99 -3.27
CA ASP A 51 1.96 18.14 -3.35
C ASP A 51 1.57 19.00 -4.55
N ASP A 52 1.84 20.30 -4.43
CA ASP A 52 1.67 21.24 -5.53
C ASP A 52 2.82 22.25 -5.45
N ALA A 53 3.57 22.39 -6.53
CA ALA A 53 4.70 23.31 -6.63
C ALA A 53 5.72 23.14 -5.49
N GLY A 54 5.94 21.90 -5.06
CA GLY A 54 6.89 21.57 -3.99
C GLY A 54 6.34 21.75 -2.58
N GLU A 55 5.08 22.13 -2.44
CA GLU A 55 4.42 22.27 -1.14
C GLU A 55 3.40 21.16 -0.92
N THR A 56 3.42 20.58 0.27
CA THR A 56 2.42 19.58 0.64
C THR A 56 1.09 20.25 0.91
N LYS A 57 0.04 19.83 0.23
CA LYS A 57 -1.32 20.36 0.39
C LYS A 57 -2.11 19.59 1.44
N TRP A 58 -1.96 18.28 1.47
CA TRP A 58 -2.55 17.44 2.50
C TRP A 58 -1.74 16.16 2.65
N MET A 59 -1.87 15.53 3.80
CA MET A 59 -1.30 14.21 4.02
C MET A 59 -2.21 13.38 4.90
N VAL A 60 -2.13 12.06 4.70
CA VAL A 60 -2.80 11.07 5.55
C VAL A 60 -1.74 10.10 6.00
N THR A 61 -1.70 9.83 7.30
CA THR A 61 -0.88 8.76 7.88
C THR A 61 -1.80 7.68 8.41
N VAL A 62 -1.55 6.44 8.02
CA VAL A 62 -2.37 5.29 8.39
C VAL A 62 -1.52 4.33 9.21
N LEU A 63 -2.09 3.83 10.30
CA LEU A 63 -1.57 2.66 11.00
C LEU A 63 -2.56 1.54 10.78
N GLY A 64 -2.09 0.40 10.31
CA GLY A 64 -2.98 -0.68 9.93
C GLY A 64 -2.38 -2.06 10.08
N THR A 65 -3.20 -3.05 9.78
CA THR A 65 -2.82 -4.46 9.82
C THR A 65 -2.95 -5.03 8.42
N ALA A 66 -1.86 -5.62 7.93
CA ALA A 66 -1.78 -6.16 6.59
C ALA A 66 -2.09 -7.66 6.58
N THR A 67 -2.79 -8.09 5.54
CA THR A 67 -3.05 -9.50 5.27
C THR A 67 -2.58 -9.81 3.86
N VAL A 68 -1.73 -10.80 3.72
CA VAL A 68 -1.30 -11.29 2.39
C VAL A 68 -2.40 -12.17 1.83
N VAL A 69 -2.84 -11.88 0.62
CA VAL A 69 -3.91 -12.62 -0.06
C VAL A 69 -3.26 -13.47 -1.14
N ASP A 70 -3.26 -14.78 -0.95
CA ASP A 70 -2.64 -15.72 -1.87
C ASP A 70 -3.63 -16.28 -2.92
N ASP A 71 -4.81 -15.71 -3.02
CA ASP A 71 -5.80 -16.07 -4.05
C ASP A 71 -5.43 -15.38 -5.37
N GLU A 72 -5.20 -16.17 -6.41
CA GLU A 72 -4.77 -15.66 -7.70
C GLU A 72 -5.82 -14.78 -8.37
N ASP A 73 -7.09 -15.18 -8.31
CA ASP A 73 -8.18 -14.42 -8.94
C ASP A 73 -8.38 -13.07 -8.28
N GLU A 74 -8.33 -13.02 -6.96
CA GLU A 74 -8.42 -11.77 -6.21
C GLU A 74 -7.22 -10.87 -6.50
N THR A 75 -6.03 -11.45 -6.60
CA THR A 75 -4.80 -10.71 -6.91
C THR A 75 -4.87 -10.08 -8.29
N VAL A 76 -5.31 -10.83 -9.29
CA VAL A 76 -5.45 -10.32 -10.67
C VAL A 76 -6.48 -9.19 -10.70
N ALA A 77 -7.62 -9.35 -10.04
CA ALA A 77 -8.66 -8.32 -10.02
C ALA A 77 -8.18 -7.03 -9.36
N ALA A 78 -7.51 -7.14 -8.21
CA ALA A 78 -6.96 -5.98 -7.51
C ALA A 78 -5.87 -5.29 -8.33
N GLN A 79 -5.01 -6.07 -8.96
CA GLN A 79 -3.94 -5.57 -9.80
C GLN A 79 -4.47 -4.74 -10.96
N ARG A 80 -5.53 -5.21 -11.62
CA ARG A 80 -6.18 -4.48 -12.70
C ARG A 80 -6.76 -3.15 -12.22
N ARG A 81 -7.40 -3.14 -11.05
CA ARG A 81 -7.94 -1.90 -10.46
C ARG A 81 -6.84 -0.88 -10.16
N ILE A 82 -5.74 -1.34 -9.60
CA ILE A 82 -4.60 -0.48 -9.25
C ILE A 82 -3.93 0.03 -10.53
N ASN A 83 -3.68 -0.85 -11.48
CA ASN A 83 -3.06 -0.46 -12.76
C ASN A 83 -3.91 0.56 -13.52
N GLU A 84 -5.23 0.39 -13.51
CA GLU A 84 -6.14 1.35 -14.13
C GLU A 84 -6.02 2.73 -13.48
N LYS A 85 -5.97 2.78 -12.15
CA LYS A 85 -5.81 4.04 -11.41
C LYS A 85 -4.57 4.81 -11.83
N TYR A 86 -3.47 4.11 -12.09
CA TYR A 86 -2.19 4.71 -12.45
C TYR A 86 -1.90 4.74 -13.95
N GLY A 87 -2.87 4.36 -14.78
CA GLY A 87 -2.73 4.40 -16.23
C GLY A 87 -1.76 3.36 -16.79
N ALA A 88 -1.54 2.27 -16.07
CA ALA A 88 -0.66 1.19 -16.51
C ALA A 88 -1.44 0.10 -17.26
N SER A 89 -0.72 -0.75 -17.99
CA SER A 89 -1.30 -1.92 -18.63
C SER A 89 -1.98 -2.84 -17.61
N PRO A 90 -3.16 -3.42 -17.92
CA PRO A 90 -3.83 -4.33 -16.97
C PRO A 90 -2.97 -5.50 -16.50
N GLU A 91 -2.01 -5.94 -17.31
CA GLU A 91 -1.12 -7.06 -16.97
C GLU A 91 0.20 -6.63 -16.35
N ALA A 92 0.41 -5.33 -16.13
CA ALA A 92 1.65 -4.85 -15.50
C ALA A 92 1.80 -5.43 -14.10
N TYR A 93 3.03 -5.79 -13.75
CA TYR A 93 3.38 -6.33 -12.43
C TYR A 93 2.63 -7.61 -12.07
N ALA A 94 2.40 -8.49 -13.05
CA ALA A 94 1.64 -9.72 -12.87
C ALA A 94 2.23 -10.67 -11.82
N GLU A 95 3.53 -10.56 -11.53
CA GLU A 95 4.23 -11.37 -10.53
C GLU A 95 4.02 -10.91 -9.08
N ASN A 96 3.42 -9.74 -8.88
CA ASN A 96 3.22 -9.20 -7.53
C ASN A 96 2.06 -9.89 -6.81
N THR A 97 2.11 -9.84 -5.47
CA THR A 97 1.11 -10.45 -4.60
C THR A 97 0.24 -9.38 -3.96
N LEU A 98 -1.05 -9.66 -3.83
CA LEU A 98 -1.99 -8.75 -3.20
C LEU A 98 -1.80 -8.73 -1.69
N VAL A 99 -1.75 -7.52 -1.13
CA VAL A 99 -1.77 -7.28 0.31
C VAL A 99 -2.92 -6.33 0.60
N ARG A 100 -3.78 -6.69 1.53
CA ARG A 100 -4.85 -5.82 2.03
C ARG A 100 -4.49 -5.29 3.40
N ILE A 101 -4.62 -3.99 3.58
CA ILE A 101 -4.30 -3.31 4.82
C ILE A 101 -5.59 -2.75 5.39
N GLU A 102 -6.02 -3.29 6.54
CA GLU A 102 -7.15 -2.75 7.27
C GLU A 102 -6.69 -1.54 8.06
N VAL A 103 -7.38 -0.41 7.88
CA VAL A 103 -7.04 0.82 8.58
C VAL A 103 -7.45 0.71 10.04
N GLY A 104 -6.49 0.77 10.94
CA GLY A 104 -6.73 0.80 12.39
C GLY A 104 -6.94 2.21 12.88
N SER A 105 -6.08 3.14 12.45
CA SER A 105 -6.23 4.56 12.73
C SER A 105 -5.65 5.37 11.57
N ALA A 106 -6.17 6.58 11.40
CA ALA A 106 -5.70 7.47 10.37
C ALA A 106 -5.68 8.90 10.89
N THR A 107 -4.65 9.64 10.51
CA THR A 107 -4.51 11.06 10.83
C THR A 107 -4.47 11.83 9.51
N TYR A 108 -5.31 12.85 9.40
CA TYR A 108 -5.40 13.70 8.23
C TYR A 108 -4.97 15.12 8.59
N ARG A 109 -4.18 15.73 7.72
CA ARG A 109 -3.74 17.10 7.90
C ARG A 109 -3.77 17.85 6.57
N THR A 110 -4.29 19.09 6.61
CA THR A 110 -4.18 20.03 5.51
C THR A 110 -3.18 21.12 5.87
N TYR A 111 -2.62 21.72 4.86
CA TYR A 111 -1.60 22.75 5.01
C TYR A 111 -2.02 24.04 4.31
#